data_a4f1ac2dea8a46ee2fa16d675be46544
#
_entry.id   a4f1ac2dea8a46ee2fa16d675be46544
#
_cell.length_a   1.000
_cell.length_b   1.000
_cell.length_c   1.000
_cell.angle_alpha   90.00
_cell.angle_beta   90.00
_cell.angle_gamma   90.00
#
_symmetry.space_group_name_H-M   'P 1'
#
loop_
_entity.id
_entity.type
_entity.pdbx_description
1 polymer ?
#
loop_
_entity_poly.entity_id
_entity_poly.type
_entity_poly.pdbx_seq_one_letter_code
_entity_poly.pdbx_strand_id
1 'polypeptide(L)'
;MFAAMPVNEFNQKRFPPFSSASHSAARHLDSMTPLQEIIQQRKLTALFQPILNLKTGEFYGYEGLIRGPSDSPLHSPINLFGAAAQQNLSLEVEMLSRQIVLETFVQLNLPGSLFLNVSPETLLHPSFKNGCTLDFIKKLGLSPERVVIEITENQPTYDFAGMRTALLHYRAMGFQIAIDDLGEGFSSLRLWSELRPEFIKID
;
A
#
# COMPACT_ATOMS: atom_id res chain seq x y z
N MET A 1 27.23 -7.22 17.55
CA MET A 1 27.22 -8.47 16.78
C MET A 1 25.78 -8.96 16.76
N PHE A 2 24.97 -8.51 15.80
CA PHE A 2 23.56 -8.90 15.68
C PHE A 2 23.49 -10.05 14.66
N ALA A 3 23.10 -11.23 15.13
CA ALA A 3 22.87 -12.38 14.28
C ALA A 3 21.56 -12.18 13.49
N ALA A 4 21.66 -12.24 12.16
CA ALA A 4 20.51 -12.26 11.28
C ALA A 4 19.76 -13.59 11.46
N MET A 5 18.50 -13.53 11.86
CA MET A 5 17.61 -14.71 11.87
C MET A 5 17.20 -15.10 10.45
N PRO A 6 17.11 -16.39 10.13
CA PRO A 6 16.71 -16.84 8.81
C PRO A 6 15.22 -16.55 8.54
N VAL A 7 14.94 -16.12 7.32
CA VAL A 7 13.65 -15.62 6.79
C VAL A 7 12.47 -16.62 6.98
N ASN A 8 12.73 -17.90 7.21
CA ASN A 8 11.70 -18.95 7.27
C ASN A 8 10.88 -19.02 8.57
N GLU A 9 11.38 -18.50 9.70
CA GLU A 9 10.60 -18.53 10.96
C GLU A 9 9.65 -17.34 11.13
N PHE A 10 9.81 -16.30 10.32
CA PHE A 10 8.98 -15.09 10.37
C PHE A 10 7.58 -15.27 9.77
N ASN A 11 7.38 -16.33 8.97
CA ASN A 11 6.17 -16.51 8.14
C ASN A 11 5.00 -17.24 8.82
N GLN A 12 5.20 -17.88 9.99
CA GLN A 12 4.14 -18.73 10.59
C GLN A 12 3.31 -18.09 11.72
N LYS A 13 3.61 -16.85 12.16
CA LYS A 13 2.87 -16.18 13.25
C LYS A 13 2.11 -14.92 12.83
N ARG A 14 1.69 -14.81 11.57
CA ARG A 14 1.32 -13.53 10.95
C ARG A 14 -0.15 -13.29 10.73
N PHE A 15 -1.02 -13.32 11.42
CA PHE A 15 -2.46 -13.09 11.39
C PHE A 15 -3.28 -14.39 11.55
N PRO A 16 -4.29 -14.38 12.42
CA PRO A 16 -5.29 -15.43 12.37
C PRO A 16 -5.96 -15.42 10.99
N PRO A 17 -6.21 -16.58 10.39
CA PRO A 17 -6.99 -16.65 9.16
C PRO A 17 -8.33 -15.98 9.42
N PHE A 18 -8.77 -15.13 8.48
CA PHE A 18 -10.12 -14.60 8.50
C PHE A 18 -11.09 -15.78 8.64
N SER A 19 -11.89 -15.78 9.70
CA SER A 19 -12.94 -16.74 9.93
C SER A 19 -13.96 -16.64 8.79
N SER A 20 -13.82 -17.50 7.79
CA SER A 20 -14.89 -17.75 6.83
C SER A 20 -16.00 -18.51 7.54
N ALA A 21 -17.16 -17.88 7.64
CA ALA A 21 -18.37 -18.54 8.08
C ALA A 21 -18.62 -19.77 7.22
N SER A 22 -18.69 -20.93 7.90
CA SER A 22 -18.98 -22.22 7.34
C SER A 22 -20.35 -22.26 6.64
N HIS A 23 -20.37 -22.45 5.32
CA HIS A 23 -21.52 -23.06 4.64
C HIS A 23 -21.08 -24.09 3.60
N SER A 24 -21.51 -25.31 3.87
CA SER A 24 -21.66 -26.50 3.01
C SER A 24 -20.46 -27.02 2.23
N ALA A 25 -20.00 -28.16 2.70
CA ALA A 25 -19.13 -29.10 2.02
C ALA A 25 -19.70 -29.59 0.67
N ALA A 26 -18.74 -29.88 -0.23
CA ALA A 26 -18.84 -30.65 -1.47
C ALA A 26 -19.40 -29.88 -2.68
N ARG A 27 -18.48 -29.29 -3.46
CA ARG A 27 -18.25 -29.42 -4.93
C ARG A 27 -17.42 -28.25 -5.44
N HIS A 28 -16.38 -28.60 -6.14
CA HIS A 28 -15.40 -27.87 -6.93
C HIS A 28 -14.02 -27.77 -6.25
N LEU A 29 -13.14 -28.63 -6.71
CA LEU A 29 -11.73 -28.28 -6.90
C LEU A 29 -11.70 -27.18 -7.99
N ASP A 30 -12.16 -25.98 -7.63
CA ASP A 30 -11.96 -24.81 -8.47
C ASP A 30 -10.47 -24.51 -8.47
N SER A 31 -9.87 -24.65 -9.63
CA SER A 31 -8.51 -24.21 -9.88
C SER A 31 -8.39 -22.75 -9.46
N MET A 32 -7.48 -22.45 -8.53
CA MET A 32 -7.21 -21.09 -8.09
C MET A 32 -6.98 -20.18 -9.31
N THR A 33 -7.54 -18.98 -9.27
CA THR A 33 -7.25 -18.01 -10.32
C THR A 33 -5.79 -17.56 -10.23
N PRO A 34 -5.19 -17.11 -11.34
CA PRO A 34 -3.83 -16.56 -11.32
C PRO A 34 -3.63 -15.49 -10.25
N LEU A 35 -4.64 -14.66 -9.99
CA LEU A 35 -4.59 -13.63 -8.96
C LEU A 35 -4.57 -14.23 -7.55
N GLN A 36 -5.39 -15.24 -7.29
CA GLN A 36 -5.40 -15.94 -6.01
C GLN A 36 -4.06 -16.62 -5.72
N GLU A 37 -3.45 -17.20 -6.75
CA GLU A 37 -2.10 -17.77 -6.64
C GLU A 37 -1.05 -16.70 -6.30
N ILE A 38 -1.09 -15.55 -6.98
CA ILE A 38 -0.20 -14.41 -6.70
C ILE A 38 -0.34 -13.97 -5.24
N ILE A 39 -1.57 -13.84 -4.74
CA ILE A 39 -1.83 -13.43 -3.35
C ILE A 39 -1.30 -14.47 -2.37
N GLN A 40 -1.65 -15.75 -2.57
CA GLN A 40 -1.29 -16.82 -1.66
C GLN A 40 0.23 -17.03 -1.59
N GLN A 41 0.90 -16.99 -2.74
CA GLN A 41 2.35 -17.19 -2.83
C GLN A 41 3.15 -15.90 -2.67
N ARG A 42 2.47 -14.76 -2.44
CA ARG A 42 3.09 -13.43 -2.31
C ARG A 42 3.99 -13.08 -3.52
N LYS A 43 3.58 -13.48 -4.72
CA LYS A 43 4.32 -13.29 -5.98
C LYS A 43 4.18 -11.86 -6.53
N LEU A 44 4.53 -10.87 -5.73
CA LEU A 44 4.62 -9.48 -6.16
C LEU A 44 6.06 -8.98 -6.03
N THR A 45 6.43 -8.02 -6.85
CA THR A 45 7.75 -7.38 -6.83
C THR A 45 7.60 -5.89 -6.59
N ALA A 46 8.32 -5.34 -5.61
CA ALA A 46 8.41 -3.92 -5.39
C ALA A 46 9.55 -3.32 -6.24
N LEU A 47 9.26 -2.24 -6.93
CA LEU A 47 10.22 -1.35 -7.58
C LEU A 47 10.22 -0.01 -6.86
N PHE A 48 11.33 0.73 -6.95
CA PHE A 48 11.46 2.02 -6.29
C PHE A 48 11.89 3.08 -7.30
N GLN A 49 11.06 4.11 -7.44
CA GLN A 49 11.37 5.28 -8.25
C GLN A 49 11.97 6.35 -7.34
N PRO A 50 13.21 6.81 -7.61
CA PRO A 50 13.85 7.80 -6.77
C PRO A 50 13.22 9.18 -6.91
N ILE A 51 13.08 9.88 -5.78
CA ILE A 51 12.63 11.27 -5.68
C ILE A 51 13.84 12.11 -5.26
N LEU A 52 14.18 13.11 -6.07
CA LEU A 52 15.33 13.97 -5.84
C LEU A 52 14.92 15.32 -5.26
N ASN A 53 15.71 15.81 -4.32
CA ASN A 53 15.63 17.19 -3.89
C ASN A 53 16.43 18.07 -4.86
N LEU A 54 15.75 18.87 -5.67
CA LEU A 54 16.38 19.71 -6.70
C LEU A 54 17.28 20.81 -6.14
N LYS A 55 17.14 21.19 -4.87
CA LYS A 55 17.98 22.21 -4.24
C LYS A 55 19.32 21.64 -3.78
N THR A 56 19.33 20.39 -3.30
CA THR A 56 20.53 19.74 -2.76
C THR A 56 21.16 18.74 -3.72
N GLY A 57 20.38 18.23 -4.69
CA GLY A 57 20.79 17.14 -5.58
C GLY A 57 20.79 15.76 -4.91
N GLU A 58 20.33 15.67 -3.67
CA GLU A 58 20.29 14.43 -2.89
C GLU A 58 18.97 13.70 -3.06
N PHE A 59 18.97 12.39 -2.78
CA PHE A 59 17.73 11.61 -2.72
C PHE A 59 16.89 12.06 -1.53
N TYR A 60 15.66 12.51 -1.81
CA TYR A 60 14.66 12.77 -0.79
C TYR A 60 14.02 11.49 -0.28
N GLY A 61 13.74 10.56 -1.20
CA GLY A 61 13.09 9.30 -0.92
C GLY A 61 12.81 8.50 -2.18
N TYR A 62 11.85 7.60 -2.06
CA TYR A 62 11.48 6.69 -3.14
C TYR A 62 9.98 6.46 -3.15
N GLU A 63 9.39 6.44 -4.33
CA GLU A 63 8.04 5.92 -4.51
C GLU A 63 8.07 4.40 -4.66
N GLY A 64 7.25 3.69 -3.88
CA GLY A 64 7.10 2.25 -3.93
C GLY A 64 6.07 1.84 -4.96
N LEU A 65 6.51 1.16 -6.02
CA LEU A 65 5.69 0.70 -7.13
C LEU A 65 5.61 -0.81 -7.14
N ILE A 66 4.40 -1.38 -7.27
CA ILE A 66 4.20 -2.83 -7.28
C ILE A 66 4.09 -3.38 -8.70
N ARG A 67 4.55 -4.61 -8.89
CA ARG A 67 4.42 -5.39 -10.13
C ARG A 67 4.01 -6.81 -9.80
N GLY A 68 3.15 -7.40 -10.63
CA GLY A 68 2.91 -8.84 -10.65
C GLY A 68 4.08 -9.61 -11.28
N PRO A 69 3.99 -10.94 -11.39
CA PRO A 69 5.04 -11.75 -12.02
C PRO A 69 5.30 -11.32 -13.47
N SER A 70 6.55 -11.28 -13.87
CA SER A 70 6.98 -10.77 -15.18
C SER A 70 6.47 -11.58 -16.36
N ASP A 71 6.16 -12.85 -16.14
CA ASP A 71 5.61 -13.80 -17.09
C ASP A 71 4.07 -13.89 -17.06
N SER A 72 3.42 -13.01 -16.27
CA SER A 72 1.96 -13.00 -16.09
C SER A 72 1.30 -11.83 -16.82
N PRO A 73 0.08 -12.01 -17.37
CA PRO A 73 -0.75 -10.89 -17.81
C PRO A 73 -1.04 -9.87 -16.70
N LEU A 74 -0.88 -10.27 -15.44
CA LEU A 74 -1.08 -9.43 -14.26
C LEU A 74 0.21 -8.69 -13.83
N HIS A 75 1.23 -8.60 -14.71
CA HIS A 75 2.48 -7.91 -14.41
C HIS A 75 2.28 -6.41 -14.16
N SER A 76 1.50 -5.73 -15.00
CA SER A 76 1.25 -4.30 -14.85
C SER A 76 0.31 -4.02 -13.68
N PRO A 77 0.49 -2.89 -12.93
CA PRO A 77 -0.44 -2.49 -11.87
C PRO A 77 -1.88 -2.38 -12.34
N ILE A 78 -2.11 -1.81 -13.53
CA ILE A 78 -3.46 -1.66 -14.09
C ILE A 78 -4.16 -3.01 -14.23
N ASN A 79 -3.48 -4.01 -14.77
CA ASN A 79 -4.04 -5.35 -14.92
C ASN A 79 -4.22 -6.06 -13.57
N LEU A 80 -3.24 -5.91 -12.67
CA LEU A 80 -3.26 -6.52 -11.34
C LEU A 80 -4.45 -6.00 -10.52
N PHE A 81 -4.58 -4.69 -10.38
CA PHE A 81 -5.66 -4.07 -9.62
C PHE A 81 -7.01 -4.18 -10.33
N GLY A 82 -7.03 -4.17 -11.68
CA GLY A 82 -8.23 -4.43 -12.45
C GLY A 82 -8.79 -5.84 -12.23
N ALA A 83 -7.93 -6.86 -12.23
CA ALA A 83 -8.31 -8.23 -11.90
C ALA A 83 -8.75 -8.38 -10.43
N ALA A 84 -8.11 -7.64 -9.51
CA ALA A 84 -8.48 -7.61 -8.11
C ALA A 84 -9.89 -7.04 -7.91
N ALA A 85 -10.22 -5.94 -8.57
CA ALA A 85 -11.55 -5.35 -8.52
C ALA A 85 -12.62 -6.30 -9.07
N GLN A 86 -12.37 -6.97 -10.21
CA GLN A 86 -13.31 -7.94 -10.80
C GLN A 86 -13.57 -9.15 -9.90
N GLN A 87 -12.60 -9.54 -9.07
CA GLN A 87 -12.70 -10.71 -8.18
C GLN A 87 -13.04 -10.33 -6.73
N ASN A 88 -13.31 -9.05 -6.42
CA ASN A 88 -13.51 -8.53 -5.07
C ASN A 88 -12.33 -8.84 -4.11
N LEU A 89 -11.10 -8.75 -4.63
CA LEU A 89 -9.85 -8.99 -3.91
C LEU A 89 -8.97 -7.72 -3.85
N SER A 90 -9.55 -6.54 -4.06
CA SER A 90 -8.82 -5.26 -4.08
C SER A 90 -8.10 -4.99 -2.76
N LEU A 91 -8.77 -5.25 -1.64
CA LEU A 91 -8.21 -5.04 -0.32
C LEU A 91 -7.01 -5.95 -0.05
N GLU A 92 -7.13 -7.25 -0.40
CA GLU A 92 -6.08 -8.24 -0.21
C GLU A 92 -4.84 -7.90 -1.04
N VAL A 93 -5.03 -7.53 -2.30
CA VAL A 93 -3.92 -7.14 -3.19
C VAL A 93 -3.26 -5.87 -2.69
N GLU A 94 -4.03 -4.87 -2.27
CA GLU A 94 -3.48 -3.61 -1.77
C GLU A 94 -2.73 -3.79 -0.45
N MET A 95 -3.25 -4.61 0.46
CA MET A 95 -2.55 -4.96 1.71
C MET A 95 -1.24 -5.68 1.44
N LEU A 96 -1.27 -6.70 0.55
CA LEU A 96 -0.09 -7.44 0.18
C LEU A 96 0.95 -6.55 -0.49
N SER A 97 0.51 -5.68 -1.41
CA SER A 97 1.37 -4.72 -2.10
C SER A 97 2.12 -3.82 -1.13
N ARG A 98 1.42 -3.24 -0.16
CA ARG A 98 2.03 -2.42 0.90
C ARG A 98 3.03 -3.18 1.74
N GLN A 99 2.70 -4.41 2.15
CA GLN A 99 3.62 -5.23 2.93
C GLN A 99 4.91 -5.49 2.16
N ILE A 100 4.81 -5.88 0.88
CA ILE A 100 5.98 -6.18 0.05
C ILE A 100 6.82 -4.93 -0.20
N VAL A 101 6.20 -3.78 -0.47
CA VAL A 101 6.91 -2.51 -0.63
C VAL A 101 7.67 -2.15 0.66
N LEU A 102 7.02 -2.19 1.81
CA LEU A 102 7.63 -1.87 3.10
C LEU A 102 8.77 -2.85 3.47
N GLU A 103 8.53 -4.16 3.31
CA GLU A 103 9.54 -5.19 3.57
C GLU A 103 10.77 -4.98 2.68
N THR A 104 10.56 -4.76 1.38
CA THR A 104 11.66 -4.58 0.42
C THR A 104 12.43 -3.28 0.66
N PHE A 105 11.72 -2.18 0.98
CA PHE A 105 12.35 -0.90 1.32
C PHE A 105 13.32 -1.03 2.50
N VAL A 106 12.89 -1.72 3.55
CA VAL A 106 13.73 -1.96 4.74
C VAL A 106 14.85 -2.94 4.41
N GLN A 107 14.58 -4.02 3.67
CA GLN A 107 15.58 -5.01 3.28
C GLN A 107 16.71 -4.40 2.44
N LEU A 108 16.37 -3.49 1.52
CA LEU A 108 17.35 -2.77 0.70
C LEU A 108 18.04 -1.63 1.46
N ASN A 109 17.63 -1.35 2.69
CA ASN A 109 18.14 -0.25 3.52
C ASN A 109 18.15 1.09 2.77
N LEU A 110 17.07 1.38 2.03
CA LEU A 110 16.98 2.61 1.23
C LEU A 110 16.91 3.83 2.15
N PRO A 111 17.69 4.90 1.85
CA PRO A 111 17.67 6.12 2.65
C PRO A 111 16.42 6.98 2.35
N GLY A 112 16.18 7.99 3.21
CA GLY A 112 15.12 8.97 3.02
C GLY A 112 13.72 8.42 3.30
N SER A 113 12.72 8.99 2.64
CA SER A 113 11.30 8.67 2.83
C SER A 113 10.79 7.67 1.81
N LEU A 114 9.82 6.85 2.21
CA LEU A 114 9.07 5.96 1.34
C LEU A 114 7.69 6.57 1.05
N PHE A 115 7.38 6.81 -0.21
CA PHE A 115 6.05 7.16 -0.68
C PHE A 115 5.28 5.87 -0.99
N LEU A 116 4.13 5.70 -0.34
CA LEU A 116 3.37 4.46 -0.33
C LEU A 116 1.94 4.72 -0.81
N ASN A 117 1.60 4.21 -1.97
CA ASN A 117 0.28 4.33 -2.57
C ASN A 117 -0.81 3.67 -1.73
N VAL A 118 -1.90 4.40 -1.48
CA VAL A 118 -3.07 3.93 -0.73
C VAL A 118 -4.34 4.44 -1.41
N SER A 119 -5.24 3.53 -1.78
CA SER A 119 -6.52 3.94 -2.35
C SER A 119 -7.42 4.61 -1.31
N PRO A 120 -8.28 5.57 -1.73
CA PRO A 120 -9.29 6.16 -0.85
C PRO A 120 -10.21 5.12 -0.21
N GLU A 121 -10.59 4.07 -0.96
CA GLU A 121 -11.43 2.99 -0.47
C GLU A 121 -10.77 2.25 0.69
N THR A 122 -9.50 1.91 0.54
CA THR A 122 -8.73 1.25 1.59
C THR A 122 -8.52 2.17 2.79
N LEU A 123 -8.24 3.45 2.57
CA LEU A 123 -8.07 4.43 3.65
C LEU A 123 -9.31 4.51 4.54
N LEU A 124 -10.51 4.41 3.95
CA LEU A 124 -11.79 4.46 4.65
C LEU A 124 -12.21 3.11 5.25
N HIS A 125 -11.57 2.01 4.86
CA HIS A 125 -11.98 0.69 5.29
C HIS A 125 -11.79 0.48 6.81
N PRO A 126 -12.77 -0.08 7.53
CA PRO A 126 -12.71 -0.24 8.99
C PRO A 126 -11.47 -0.97 9.50
N SER A 127 -10.97 -1.97 8.75
CA SER A 127 -9.78 -2.74 9.11
C SER A 127 -8.49 -1.89 9.17
N PHE A 128 -8.47 -0.72 8.51
CA PHE A 128 -7.32 0.18 8.52
C PHE A 128 -7.32 1.18 9.67
N LYS A 129 -8.47 1.45 10.27
CA LYS A 129 -8.59 2.32 11.44
C LYS A 129 -7.89 1.77 12.69
N ASN A 130 -7.53 0.49 12.68
CA ASN A 130 -6.99 -0.23 13.85
C ASN A 130 -5.45 -0.19 13.95
N GLY A 131 -4.75 0.67 13.20
CA GLY A 131 -3.29 0.81 13.33
C GLY A 131 -2.45 -0.35 12.75
N CYS A 132 -3.04 -1.25 11.98
CA CYS A 132 -2.34 -2.42 11.43
C CYS A 132 -1.08 -2.04 10.64
N THR A 133 -1.13 -0.93 9.88
CA THR A 133 0.04 -0.42 9.13
C THR A 133 1.14 0.04 10.08
N LEU A 134 0.78 0.75 11.15
CA LEU A 134 1.74 1.23 12.15
C LEU A 134 2.42 0.07 12.87
N ASP A 135 1.65 -0.94 13.29
CA ASP A 135 2.20 -2.12 13.96
C ASP A 135 3.15 -2.90 13.04
N PHE A 136 2.81 -2.97 11.75
CA PHE A 136 3.65 -3.61 10.75
C PHE A 136 4.97 -2.84 10.54
N ILE A 137 4.90 -1.53 10.37
CA ILE A 137 6.07 -0.65 10.21
C ILE A 137 6.99 -0.72 11.44
N LYS A 138 6.42 -0.68 12.64
CA LYS A 138 7.19 -0.83 13.88
C LYS A 138 7.91 -2.18 13.97
N LYS A 139 7.25 -3.28 13.55
CA LYS A 139 7.88 -4.61 13.50
C LYS A 139 9.06 -4.67 12.52
N LEU A 140 9.01 -3.87 11.45
CA LEU A 140 10.12 -3.75 10.49
C LEU A 140 11.24 -2.81 10.99
N GLY A 141 11.07 -2.14 12.12
CA GLY A 141 12.02 -1.15 12.62
C GLY A 141 12.04 0.16 11.83
N LEU A 142 11.01 0.41 11.02
CA LEU A 142 10.87 1.63 10.24
C LEU A 142 10.08 2.67 11.04
N SER A 143 10.59 3.92 11.09
CA SER A 143 9.86 5.05 11.69
C SER A 143 8.69 5.47 10.79
N PRO A 144 7.48 5.69 11.35
CA PRO A 144 6.34 6.19 10.59
C PRO A 144 6.62 7.54 9.89
N GLU A 145 7.46 8.38 10.47
CA GLU A 145 7.88 9.68 9.91
C GLU A 145 8.63 9.55 8.59
N ARG A 146 9.16 8.36 8.29
CA ARG A 146 9.80 8.04 7.02
C ARG A 146 8.81 7.51 5.98
N VAL A 147 7.53 7.45 6.29
CA VAL A 147 6.51 6.94 5.37
C VAL A 147 5.52 8.04 5.04
N VAL A 148 5.38 8.32 3.75
CA VAL A 148 4.43 9.25 3.18
C VAL A 148 3.30 8.43 2.56
N ILE A 149 2.08 8.61 3.04
CA ILE A 149 0.88 7.99 2.46
C ILE A 149 0.45 8.81 1.26
N GLU A 150 0.49 8.20 0.11
CA GLU A 150 0.18 8.83 -1.17
C GLU A 150 -1.22 8.42 -1.63
N ILE A 151 -2.07 9.41 -1.88
CA ILE A 151 -3.47 9.23 -2.27
C ILE A 151 -3.62 9.71 -3.69
N THR A 152 -4.09 8.83 -4.58
CA THR A 152 -4.35 9.17 -5.97
C THR A 152 -5.71 9.83 -6.12
N GLU A 153 -5.78 10.91 -6.93
CA GLU A 153 -7.03 11.63 -7.24
C GLU A 153 -7.98 10.82 -8.14
N ASN A 154 -7.46 9.87 -8.89
CA ASN A 154 -8.18 9.16 -9.96
C ASN A 154 -9.39 8.31 -9.50
N GLN A 155 -9.64 8.20 -8.20
CA GLN A 155 -10.84 7.56 -7.66
C GLN A 155 -11.80 8.61 -7.10
N PRO A 156 -13.04 8.73 -7.66
CA PRO A 156 -14.02 9.69 -7.17
C PRO A 156 -14.32 9.44 -5.69
N THR A 157 -13.90 10.34 -4.83
CA THR A 157 -14.21 10.27 -3.40
C THR A 157 -15.27 11.33 -3.09
N TYR A 158 -16.40 10.88 -2.61
CA TYR A 158 -17.49 11.77 -2.16
C TYR A 158 -17.47 11.99 -0.64
N ASP A 159 -16.78 11.14 0.12
CA ASP A 159 -16.67 11.24 1.58
C ASP A 159 -15.39 11.98 2.03
N PHE A 160 -15.33 13.27 1.75
CA PHE A 160 -14.22 14.12 2.20
C PHE A 160 -14.09 14.18 3.74
N ALA A 161 -15.21 14.08 4.46
CA ALA A 161 -15.19 14.12 5.92
C ALA A 161 -14.56 12.86 6.51
N GLY A 162 -14.93 11.69 5.98
CA GLY A 162 -14.32 10.42 6.34
C GLY A 162 -12.83 10.38 6.01
N MET A 163 -12.43 10.83 4.82
CA MET A 163 -11.02 10.92 4.42
C MET A 163 -10.21 11.82 5.35
N ARG A 164 -10.72 13.03 5.64
CA ARG A 164 -10.05 13.94 6.56
C ARG A 164 -9.85 13.29 7.94
N THR A 165 -10.86 12.61 8.45
CA THR A 165 -10.77 11.90 9.73
C THR A 165 -9.73 10.80 9.69
N ALA A 166 -9.70 9.99 8.62
CA ALA A 166 -8.72 8.95 8.44
C ALA A 166 -7.29 9.53 8.36
N LEU A 167 -7.09 10.60 7.59
CA LEU A 167 -5.76 11.24 7.46
C LEU A 167 -5.28 11.90 8.76
N LEU A 168 -6.17 12.50 9.55
CA LEU A 168 -5.82 12.99 10.88
C LEU A 168 -5.33 11.85 11.78
N HIS A 169 -5.93 10.68 11.66
CA HIS A 169 -5.48 9.49 12.38
C HIS A 169 -4.09 9.02 11.91
N TYR A 170 -3.83 9.00 10.59
CA TYR A 170 -2.50 8.68 10.07
C TYR A 170 -1.44 9.70 10.52
N ARG A 171 -1.75 10.99 10.50
CA ARG A 171 -0.84 12.03 11.03
C ARG A 171 -0.55 11.86 12.52
N ALA A 172 -1.56 11.50 13.31
CA ALA A 172 -1.37 11.22 14.74
C ALA A 172 -0.47 10.00 15.00
N MET A 173 -0.35 9.10 14.04
CA MET A 173 0.59 7.98 14.07
C MET A 173 2.00 8.33 13.57
N GLY A 174 2.21 9.56 13.06
CA GLY A 174 3.50 10.06 12.58
C GLY A 174 3.71 9.99 11.06
N PHE A 175 2.71 9.56 10.29
CA PHE A 175 2.80 9.55 8.83
C PHE A 175 2.63 10.95 8.24
N GLN A 176 3.26 11.17 7.10
CA GLN A 176 3.02 12.31 6.22
C GLN A 176 2.06 11.91 5.09
N ILE A 177 1.43 12.89 4.45
CA ILE A 177 0.44 12.68 3.41
C ILE A 177 0.89 13.36 2.12
N ALA A 178 0.73 12.68 0.99
CA ALA A 178 0.87 13.22 -0.34
C ALA A 178 -0.44 13.08 -1.13
N ILE A 179 -0.69 14.00 -2.03
CA ILE A 179 -1.71 13.87 -3.09
C ILE A 179 -0.96 13.71 -4.41
N ASP A 180 -1.32 12.68 -5.15
CA ASP A 180 -0.77 12.37 -6.47
C ASP A 180 -1.71 12.83 -7.59
N ASP A 181 -1.12 13.12 -8.77
CA ASP A 181 -1.81 13.51 -10.00
C ASP A 181 -2.71 14.76 -9.84
N LEU A 182 -2.27 15.72 -9.01
CA LEU A 182 -3.05 16.93 -8.78
C LEU A 182 -3.18 17.74 -10.10
N GLY A 183 -4.37 17.84 -10.62
CA GLY A 183 -4.69 18.62 -11.82
C GLY A 183 -5.39 17.82 -12.91
N GLU A 184 -5.42 16.51 -12.87
CA GLU A 184 -6.11 15.70 -13.87
C GLU A 184 -7.65 15.66 -13.70
N GLY A 185 -8.18 16.04 -12.53
CA GLY A 185 -9.59 15.96 -12.21
C GLY A 185 -10.24 17.25 -11.69
N PHE A 186 -11.59 17.28 -11.68
CA PHE A 186 -12.37 18.42 -11.17
C PHE A 186 -12.30 18.59 -9.64
N SER A 187 -11.81 17.60 -8.92
CA SER A 187 -11.79 17.58 -7.45
C SER A 187 -10.47 18.04 -6.83
N SER A 188 -9.42 18.22 -7.63
CA SER A 188 -8.03 18.45 -7.21
C SER A 188 -7.84 19.54 -6.17
N LEU A 189 -8.33 20.74 -6.47
CA LEU A 189 -8.19 21.90 -5.57
C LEU A 189 -9.01 21.74 -4.29
N ARG A 190 -10.16 21.08 -4.39
CA ARG A 190 -10.98 20.77 -3.23
C ARG A 190 -10.31 19.74 -2.34
N LEU A 191 -9.77 18.67 -2.94
CA LEU A 191 -9.03 17.63 -2.22
C LEU A 191 -7.83 18.24 -1.49
N TRP A 192 -7.06 19.08 -2.17
CA TRP A 192 -5.94 19.80 -1.57
C TRP A 192 -6.39 20.69 -0.40
N SER A 193 -7.42 21.50 -0.60
CA SER A 193 -7.95 22.42 0.43
C SER A 193 -8.46 21.68 1.68
N GLU A 194 -9.16 20.56 1.47
CA GLU A 194 -9.76 19.76 2.55
C GLU A 194 -8.75 18.91 3.30
N LEU A 195 -7.79 18.29 2.58
CA LEU A 195 -6.88 17.31 3.16
C LEU A 195 -5.56 17.93 3.64
N ARG A 196 -5.16 19.11 3.11
CA ARG A 196 -3.93 19.84 3.46
C ARG A 196 -2.72 18.92 3.53
N PRO A 197 -2.32 18.27 2.42
CA PRO A 197 -1.21 17.34 2.40
C PRO A 197 0.12 18.04 2.63
N GLU A 198 1.11 17.30 3.10
CA GLU A 198 2.49 17.75 3.24
C GLU A 198 3.20 17.81 1.88
N PHE A 199 2.77 16.98 0.91
CA PHE A 199 3.31 16.90 -0.44
C PHE A 199 2.20 16.90 -1.49
N ILE A 200 2.54 17.45 -2.64
CA ILE A 200 1.71 17.41 -3.85
C ILE A 200 2.60 16.97 -5.00
N LYS A 201 2.14 15.97 -5.77
CA LYS A 201 2.74 15.58 -7.03
C LYS A 201 1.90 16.16 -8.16
N ILE A 202 2.57 16.72 -9.14
CA ILE A 202 1.99 17.31 -10.35
C ILE A 202 2.58 16.53 -11.50
N ASP A 203 1.73 15.96 -12.35
CA ASP A 203 2.11 15.23 -13.57
C ASP A 203 2.44 16.20 -14.72
#